data_547769156737ddc0da56d264fe4b6ae3
#
_entry.id   547769156737ddc0da56d264fe4b6ae3
#
_cell.length_a   1.000
_cell.length_b   1.000
_cell.length_c   1.000
_cell.angle_alpha   90.00
_cell.angle_beta   90.00
_cell.angle_gamma   90.00
#
_symmetry.space_group_name_H-M   'P 1'
#
loop_
_entity.id
_entity.type
_entity.pdbx_description
1 polymer ?
#
loop_
_entity_poly.entity_id
_entity_poly.type
_entity_poly.pdbx_seq_one_letter_code
_entity_poly.pdbx_strand_id
1 'polypeptide(L)'
;MAYEELKSSGITADTPKNIMLGAGTIHKGFALSGGKWNFEESLIGATSGGSKLTIKPELTDIEVDGALVKMKGFTVKTGETASLEINFVEMTPEILKMCVVGDSAESEDYAGYTEIVSRSRINESDYVEKLAYVG
;
A
#
# COMPACT_ATOMS: atom_id res chain seq x y z
N MET A 1 -21.37 -44.94 8.78
CA MET A 1 -20.83 -43.70 8.16
C MET A 1 -20.09 -42.91 9.20
N ALA A 2 -18.83 -42.75 9.02
CA ALA A 2 -18.11 -41.77 9.83
C ALA A 2 -18.41 -40.37 9.26
N TYR A 3 -19.06 -39.54 10.04
CA TYR A 3 -19.10 -38.12 9.72
C TYR A 3 -17.68 -37.57 9.94
N GLU A 4 -17.03 -37.10 8.88
CA GLU A 4 -15.85 -36.29 9.04
C GLU A 4 -16.21 -35.10 9.95
N GLU A 5 -15.42 -34.85 10.97
CA GLU A 5 -15.63 -33.70 11.85
C GLU A 5 -15.67 -32.43 10.99
N LEU A 6 -16.83 -31.81 10.94
CA LEU A 6 -17.00 -30.51 10.32
C LEU A 6 -16.19 -29.50 11.12
N LYS A 7 -15.17 -28.93 10.52
CA LYS A 7 -14.39 -27.87 11.14
C LYS A 7 -15.30 -26.65 11.35
N SER A 8 -15.50 -26.28 12.59
CA SER A 8 -16.26 -25.06 12.96
C SER A 8 -15.48 -23.77 12.70
N SER A 9 -14.19 -23.87 12.44
CA SER A 9 -13.30 -22.75 12.09
C SER A 9 -12.31 -23.16 11.01
N GLY A 10 -11.82 -22.20 10.26
CA GLY A 10 -10.77 -22.41 9.25
C GLY A 10 -9.36 -22.50 9.82
N ILE A 11 -9.22 -22.65 11.14
CA ILE A 11 -7.91 -22.68 11.80
C ILE A 11 -7.25 -24.05 11.56
N THR A 12 -6.02 -24.02 11.06
CA THR A 12 -5.16 -25.19 10.84
C THR A 12 -3.87 -25.05 11.64
N ALA A 13 -3.07 -26.13 11.70
CA ALA A 13 -1.76 -26.08 12.36
C ALA A 13 -0.79 -25.06 11.73
N ASP A 14 -1.01 -24.73 10.47
CA ASP A 14 -0.19 -23.74 9.75
C ASP A 14 -0.75 -22.30 9.84
N THR A 15 -1.98 -22.13 10.32
CA THR A 15 -2.59 -20.81 10.46
C THR A 15 -1.71 -19.81 11.22
N PRO A 16 -1.07 -20.16 12.37
CA PRO A 16 -0.22 -19.21 13.08
C PRO A 16 1.00 -18.75 12.29
N LYS A 17 1.48 -19.58 11.36
CA LYS A 17 2.63 -19.24 10.50
C LYS A 17 2.22 -18.30 9.36
N ASN A 18 0.95 -18.34 8.97
CA ASN A 18 0.41 -17.58 7.85
C ASN A 18 -0.26 -16.27 8.27
N ILE A 19 -0.42 -16.04 9.57
CA ILE A 19 -0.97 -14.80 10.09
C ILE A 19 0.14 -13.76 10.19
N MET A 20 -0.01 -12.67 9.46
CA MET A 20 0.81 -11.48 9.62
C MET A 20 0.25 -10.63 10.76
N LEU A 21 0.68 -10.91 11.97
CA LEU A 21 0.37 -10.12 13.17
C LEU A 21 1.63 -9.38 13.59
N GLY A 22 1.79 -8.18 13.13
CA GLY A 22 2.94 -7.38 13.50
C GLY A 22 2.78 -5.92 13.12
N ALA A 23 3.46 -5.05 13.84
CA ALA A 23 3.65 -3.68 13.43
C ALA A 23 4.53 -3.70 12.18
N GLY A 24 3.97 -3.30 11.05
CA GLY A 24 4.74 -3.11 9.84
C GLY A 24 5.30 -1.70 9.74
N THR A 25 6.36 -1.57 8.99
CA THR A 25 6.98 -0.28 8.67
C THR A 25 6.84 0.01 7.18
N ILE A 26 6.67 1.29 6.86
CA ILE A 26 6.53 1.77 5.50
C ILE A 26 7.81 2.46 5.06
N HIS A 27 8.28 2.08 3.91
CA HIS A 27 9.53 2.57 3.33
C HIS A 27 9.32 3.16 1.96
N LYS A 28 10.01 4.26 1.68
CA LYS A 28 10.06 4.93 0.39
C LYS A 28 11.48 4.86 -0.16
N GLY A 29 11.64 4.53 -1.45
CA GLY A 29 12.96 4.32 -2.03
C GLY A 29 13.69 3.09 -1.47
N PHE A 30 12.94 2.06 -1.10
CA PHE A 30 13.48 0.84 -0.52
C PHE A 30 14.33 0.09 -1.54
N ALA A 31 15.59 -0.09 -1.24
CA ALA A 31 16.54 -0.68 -2.17
C ALA A 31 17.60 -1.53 -1.46
N LEU A 32 18.13 -2.48 -2.21
CA LEU A 32 19.27 -3.29 -1.80
C LEU A 32 20.55 -2.61 -2.27
N SER A 33 21.42 -2.25 -1.35
CA SER A 33 22.73 -1.67 -1.63
C SER A 33 23.82 -2.43 -0.89
N GLY A 34 24.85 -2.89 -1.61
CA GLY A 34 25.95 -3.64 -1.00
C GLY A 34 25.56 -4.90 -0.24
N GLY A 35 24.48 -5.57 -0.65
CA GLY A 35 23.97 -6.78 0.01
C GLY A 35 23.13 -6.52 1.28
N LYS A 36 22.82 -5.26 1.56
CA LYS A 36 21.98 -4.86 2.70
C LYS A 36 20.82 -3.98 2.24
N TRP A 37 19.67 -4.15 2.86
CA TRP A 37 18.52 -3.27 2.67
C TRP A 37 18.66 -1.98 3.47
N ASN A 38 18.23 -0.86 2.88
CA ASN A 38 18.33 0.48 3.49
C ASN A 38 17.13 0.79 4.43
N PHE A 39 16.92 0.00 5.45
CA PHE A 39 15.75 0.15 6.34
C PHE A 39 15.66 1.51 7.03
N GLU A 40 16.77 2.04 7.54
CA GLU A 40 16.77 3.29 8.29
C GLU A 40 16.57 4.52 7.41
N GLU A 41 17.24 4.55 6.27
CA GLU A 41 17.18 5.70 5.35
C GLU A 41 15.86 5.79 4.58
N SER A 42 15.20 4.65 4.36
CA SER A 42 13.96 4.58 3.60
C SER A 42 12.70 4.72 4.46
N LEU A 43 12.80 4.63 5.78
CA LEU A 43 11.68 4.71 6.70
C LEU A 43 10.97 6.07 6.59
N ILE A 44 9.65 6.03 6.41
CA ILE A 44 8.84 7.25 6.28
C ILE A 44 8.44 7.79 7.66
N GLY A 45 7.94 6.93 8.54
CA GLY A 45 7.50 7.34 9.86
C GLY A 45 6.78 6.24 10.62
N ALA A 46 6.47 6.51 11.89
CA ALA A 46 5.76 5.59 12.75
C ALA A 46 4.27 5.51 12.40
N THR A 47 3.72 4.31 12.43
CA THR A 47 2.33 4.02 12.10
C THR A 47 1.58 3.44 13.31
N SER A 48 0.27 3.60 13.33
CA SER A 48 -0.61 3.00 14.35
C SER A 48 -1.95 2.60 13.74
N GLY A 49 -2.59 1.60 14.33
CA GLY A 49 -3.90 1.14 13.87
C GLY A 49 -3.87 0.23 12.65
N GLY A 50 -2.70 -0.22 12.26
CA GLY A 50 -2.52 -1.12 11.12
C GLY A 50 -2.51 -0.42 9.76
N SER A 51 -2.29 -1.21 8.73
CA SER A 51 -2.31 -0.78 7.33
C SER A 51 -3.27 -1.65 6.54
N LYS A 52 -3.83 -1.12 5.46
CA LYS A 52 -4.77 -1.84 4.60
C LYS A 52 -4.27 -1.86 3.18
N LEU A 53 -4.03 -3.06 2.66
CA LEU A 53 -3.74 -3.28 1.25
C LEU A 53 -5.02 -3.69 0.53
N THR A 54 -5.38 -2.96 -0.51
CA THR A 54 -6.51 -3.28 -1.36
C THR A 54 -6.02 -3.49 -2.78
N ILE A 55 -6.33 -4.65 -3.33
CA ILE A 55 -6.03 -5.00 -4.72
C ILE A 55 -7.36 -5.31 -5.42
N LYS A 56 -7.65 -4.57 -6.49
CA LYS A 56 -8.86 -4.74 -7.30
C LYS A 56 -8.47 -5.06 -8.73
N PRO A 57 -8.58 -6.31 -9.16
CA PRO A 57 -8.51 -6.65 -10.57
C PRO A 57 -9.79 -6.21 -11.27
N GLU A 58 -9.66 -5.66 -12.46
CA GLU A 58 -10.77 -5.37 -13.35
C GLU A 58 -10.92 -6.52 -14.33
N LEU A 59 -12.09 -7.14 -14.30
CA LEU A 59 -12.41 -8.30 -15.12
C LEU A 59 -13.53 -7.94 -16.10
N THR A 60 -13.33 -8.32 -17.35
CA THR A 60 -14.32 -8.13 -18.40
C THR A 60 -14.65 -9.47 -19.03
N ASP A 61 -15.93 -9.74 -19.19
CA ASP A 61 -16.38 -10.94 -19.88
C ASP A 61 -16.44 -10.68 -21.38
N ILE A 62 -15.95 -11.63 -22.15
CA ILE A 62 -16.09 -11.62 -23.59
C ILE A 62 -17.50 -12.08 -23.92
N GLU A 63 -18.28 -11.23 -24.56
CA GLU A 63 -19.60 -11.58 -25.06
C GLU A 63 -19.48 -12.38 -26.36
N VAL A 64 -20.16 -13.51 -26.38
CA VAL A 64 -20.21 -14.38 -27.57
C VAL A 64 -21.68 -14.56 -27.97
N ASP A 65 -21.99 -14.32 -29.21
CA ASP A 65 -23.34 -14.52 -29.76
C ASP A 65 -23.82 -15.96 -29.55
N GLY A 66 -25.01 -16.11 -29.00
CA GLY A 66 -25.62 -17.39 -28.70
C GLY A 66 -25.22 -17.99 -27.34
N ALA A 67 -24.32 -17.39 -26.57
CA ALA A 67 -24.05 -17.81 -25.22
C ALA A 67 -25.07 -17.25 -24.24
N LEU A 68 -25.95 -18.10 -23.72
CA LEU A 68 -26.99 -17.68 -22.75
C LEU A 68 -26.51 -17.62 -21.32
N VAL A 69 -25.35 -18.18 -21.04
CA VAL A 69 -24.75 -18.26 -19.70
C VAL A 69 -23.27 -17.91 -19.74
N LYS A 70 -22.80 -17.40 -18.62
CA LYS A 70 -21.37 -17.09 -18.42
C LYS A 70 -20.55 -18.37 -18.48
N MET A 71 -19.56 -18.42 -19.34
CA MET A 71 -18.72 -19.60 -19.54
C MET A 71 -17.33 -19.36 -18.94
N LYS A 72 -16.79 -20.40 -18.33
CA LYS A 72 -15.43 -20.39 -17.81
C LYS A 72 -14.42 -20.19 -18.98
N GLY A 73 -13.48 -19.27 -18.78
CA GLY A 73 -12.44 -18.97 -19.77
C GLY A 73 -12.73 -17.78 -20.69
N PHE A 74 -13.94 -17.21 -20.63
CA PHE A 74 -14.29 -16.00 -21.38
C PHE A 74 -14.13 -14.70 -20.56
N THR A 75 -13.64 -14.79 -19.33
CA THR A 75 -13.32 -13.62 -18.52
C THR A 75 -11.88 -13.26 -18.68
N VAL A 76 -11.58 -12.03 -19.04
CA VAL A 76 -10.23 -11.49 -19.18
C VAL A 76 -9.98 -10.38 -18.18
N LYS A 77 -8.76 -10.26 -17.72
CA LYS A 77 -8.33 -9.18 -16.85
C LYS A 77 -7.95 -7.97 -17.71
N THR A 78 -8.66 -6.87 -17.56
CA THR A 78 -8.46 -5.63 -18.32
C THR A 78 -7.65 -4.58 -17.58
N GLY A 79 -7.55 -4.69 -16.27
CA GLY A 79 -6.80 -3.77 -15.44
C GLY A 79 -6.63 -4.25 -14.02
N GLU A 80 -5.89 -3.51 -13.25
CA GLU A 80 -5.70 -3.75 -11.82
C GLU A 80 -5.38 -2.45 -11.10
N THR A 81 -6.04 -2.23 -9.97
CA THR A 81 -5.76 -1.13 -9.07
C THR A 81 -5.31 -1.68 -7.72
N ALA A 82 -4.18 -1.20 -7.23
CA ALA A 82 -3.70 -1.50 -5.90
C ALA A 82 -3.60 -0.22 -5.08
N SER A 83 -4.09 -0.25 -3.86
CA SER A 83 -3.99 0.87 -2.92
C SER A 83 -3.52 0.38 -1.55
N LEU A 84 -2.66 1.16 -0.93
CA LEU A 84 -2.16 0.93 0.41
C LEU A 84 -2.58 2.11 1.31
N GLU A 85 -3.42 1.82 2.28
CA GLU A 85 -3.85 2.78 3.29
C GLU A 85 -3.00 2.63 4.54
N ILE A 86 -2.46 3.75 5.02
CA ILE A 86 -1.51 3.78 6.13
C ILE A 86 -1.93 4.87 7.10
N ASN A 87 -1.91 4.55 8.39
CA ASN A 87 -2.19 5.49 9.46
C ASN A 87 -0.89 5.89 10.15
N PHE A 88 -0.41 7.10 9.89
CA PHE A 88 0.76 7.64 10.56
C PHE A 88 0.37 8.28 11.91
N VAL A 89 1.16 8.01 12.95
CA VAL A 89 1.08 8.74 14.23
C VAL A 89 2.12 9.84 14.31
N GLU A 90 3.11 9.78 13.47
CA GLU A 90 4.17 10.77 13.35
C GLU A 90 3.86 11.73 12.20
N MET A 91 3.92 13.02 12.45
CA MET A 91 3.72 14.05 11.45
C MET A 91 5.01 14.84 11.28
N THR A 92 5.73 14.56 10.22
CA THR A 92 6.91 15.30 9.82
C THR A 92 6.58 16.24 8.64
N PRO A 93 7.37 17.30 8.40
CA PRO A 93 7.19 18.14 7.21
C PRO A 93 7.21 17.36 5.90
N GLU A 94 8.00 16.29 5.80
CA GLU A 94 8.07 15.43 4.63
C GLU A 94 6.78 14.63 4.41
N ILE A 95 6.22 14.06 5.47
CA ILE A 95 4.94 13.33 5.40
C ILE A 95 3.82 14.29 4.98
N LEU A 96 3.76 15.46 5.59
CA LEU A 96 2.76 16.47 5.25
C LEU A 96 2.90 16.96 3.81
N LYS A 97 4.11 17.17 3.33
CA LYS A 97 4.41 17.51 1.95
C LYS A 97 3.91 16.45 0.97
N MET A 98 4.10 15.17 1.29
CA MET A 98 3.58 14.07 0.47
C MET A 98 2.04 14.04 0.44
N CYS A 99 1.39 14.29 1.57
CA CYS A 99 -0.07 14.28 1.67
C CYS A 99 -0.74 15.38 0.85
N VAL A 100 -0.15 16.58 0.80
CA VAL A 100 -0.72 17.73 0.11
C VAL A 100 -0.20 17.94 -1.32
N VAL A 101 0.76 17.13 -1.74
CA VAL A 101 1.45 17.32 -3.03
C VAL A 101 1.97 18.75 -3.15
N GLY A 102 2.86 19.13 -2.25
CA GLY A 102 3.32 20.50 -2.08
C GLY A 102 4.82 20.70 -2.13
N ASP A 103 5.21 21.93 -2.06
CA ASP A 103 6.58 22.36 -1.89
C ASP A 103 6.82 22.83 -0.45
N SER A 104 8.03 22.62 0.06
CA SER A 104 8.46 23.12 1.34
C SER A 104 9.50 24.21 1.15
N ALA A 105 9.34 25.31 1.88
CA ALA A 105 10.29 26.41 1.93
C ALA A 105 10.45 26.92 3.37
N GLU A 106 11.58 27.52 3.68
CA GLU A 106 11.70 28.26 4.93
C GLU A 106 10.76 29.48 4.91
N SER A 107 10.08 29.73 6.01
CA SER A 107 9.20 30.90 6.12
C SER A 107 10.01 32.17 6.08
N GLU A 108 9.63 33.11 5.20
CA GLU A 108 10.23 34.45 5.12
C GLU A 108 9.82 35.32 6.30
N ASP A 109 8.64 35.07 6.86
CA ASP A 109 8.08 35.87 7.95
C ASP A 109 8.53 35.41 9.34
N TYR A 110 8.84 34.13 9.50
CA TYR A 110 9.17 33.53 10.80
C TYR A 110 10.38 32.61 10.69
N ALA A 111 11.52 33.04 11.21
CA ALA A 111 12.72 32.22 11.22
C ALA A 111 12.54 30.90 12.03
N GLY A 112 12.98 29.80 11.47
CA GLY A 112 12.87 28.47 12.08
C GLY A 112 11.57 27.73 11.80
N TYR A 113 10.66 28.28 11.00
CA TYR A 113 9.44 27.63 10.54
C TYR A 113 9.55 27.23 9.07
N THR A 114 8.99 26.08 8.75
CA THR A 114 8.90 25.59 7.37
C THR A 114 7.47 25.75 6.87
N GLU A 115 7.29 26.37 5.74
CA GLU A 115 6.01 26.49 5.04
C GLU A 115 5.86 25.33 4.05
N ILE A 116 4.67 24.75 4.03
CA ILE A 116 4.29 23.75 3.04
C ILE A 116 3.11 24.28 2.26
N VAL A 117 3.31 24.48 0.96
CA VAL A 117 2.31 25.02 0.06
C VAL A 117 1.90 23.97 -0.95
N SER A 118 0.60 23.68 -1.05
CA SER A 118 0.11 22.74 -2.05
C SER A 118 0.24 23.29 -3.46
N ARG A 119 0.52 22.42 -4.41
CA ARG A 119 0.61 22.75 -5.84
C ARG A 119 -0.58 22.21 -6.61
N SER A 120 -0.95 22.89 -7.67
CA SER A 120 -1.98 22.42 -8.61
C SER A 120 -1.42 21.44 -9.66
N ARG A 121 -0.11 21.41 -9.83
CA ARG A 121 0.58 20.51 -10.77
C ARG A 121 1.33 19.41 -10.01
N ILE A 122 1.28 18.20 -10.56
CA ILE A 122 2.08 17.07 -10.11
C ILE A 122 3.39 17.09 -10.88
N ASN A 123 4.51 17.10 -10.16
CA ASN A 123 5.84 16.98 -10.71
C ASN A 123 6.28 15.52 -10.69
N GLU A 124 7.29 15.18 -11.48
CA GLU A 124 7.88 13.83 -11.48
C GLU A 124 8.42 13.42 -10.10
N SER A 125 8.92 14.37 -9.33
CA SER A 125 9.40 14.16 -7.96
C SER A 125 8.30 13.84 -6.93
N ASP A 126 7.03 14.06 -7.27
CA ASP A 126 5.90 13.75 -6.38
C ASP A 126 5.53 12.27 -6.39
N TYR A 127 5.98 11.54 -7.40
CA TYR A 127 5.79 10.09 -7.46
C TYR A 127 6.69 9.38 -6.47
N VAL A 128 6.11 8.53 -5.67
CA VAL A 128 6.86 7.70 -4.72
C VAL A 128 7.27 6.41 -5.43
N GLU A 129 8.58 6.23 -5.56
CA GLU A 129 9.14 5.02 -6.14
C GLU A 129 9.52 4.01 -5.05
N LYS A 130 9.46 2.73 -5.40
CA LYS A 130 9.90 1.63 -4.52
C LYS A 130 9.29 1.69 -3.13
N LEU A 131 7.98 1.86 -3.08
CA LEU A 131 7.23 1.78 -1.83
C LEU A 131 7.23 0.32 -1.34
N ALA A 132 7.61 0.12 -0.09
CA ALA A 132 7.61 -1.19 0.54
C ALA A 132 6.93 -1.15 1.91
N TYR A 133 6.20 -2.20 2.21
CA TYR A 133 5.70 -2.51 3.53
C TYR A 133 6.49 -3.69 4.08
N VAL A 134 7.09 -3.53 5.24
CA VAL A 134 7.87 -4.55 5.94
C VAL A 134 7.22 -4.85 7.28
N GLY A 135 6.78 -6.08 7.43
CA GLY A 135 6.11 -6.54 8.66
C GLY A 135 6.50 -7.95 9.05
#